data_c49a9e6178f2d35d4f86a5ceb33cddd0
#
_entry.id   c49a9e6178f2d35d4f86a5ceb33cddd0
#
_cell.length_a   1.000
_cell.length_b   1.000
_cell.length_c   1.000
_cell.angle_alpha   90.00
_cell.angle_beta   90.00
_cell.angle_gamma   90.00
#
_symmetry.space_group_name_H-M   'P 1'
#
loop_
_entity.id
_entity.type
_entity.pdbx_description
1 polymer ?
#
loop_
_entity_poly.entity_id
_entity_poly.type
_entity_poly.pdbx_seq_one_letter_code
_entity_poly.pdbx_strand_id
1 'polypeptide(L)'
;ECAKRFSAFGCRVLGVNRTIRENSWFDRIYSLNELESELSGADVVVLTLPLTEETRHMMNSARLRLLKDTAVLVNIARGAVVDTEALVDDVDQIGGAVLDVFEEEPISADNPLWMKENVILTPHNSFVGEGNSNRLSNVIIDNLEE
;
A
#
# COMPACT_ATOMS: atom_id res chain seq x y z
N GLU A 1 -1.94 6.31 11.06
CA GLU A 1 -1.52 5.30 12.01
C GLU A 1 -0.26 4.55 11.56
N CYS A 2 -0.12 4.10 10.31
CA CYS A 2 1.11 3.46 9.82
C CYS A 2 2.32 4.38 10.03
N ALA A 3 2.27 5.62 9.54
CA ALA A 3 3.33 6.59 9.69
C ALA A 3 3.79 6.76 11.15
N LYS A 4 2.83 6.90 12.08
CA LYS A 4 3.11 7.00 13.51
C LYS A 4 3.91 5.81 14.04
N ARG A 5 3.58 4.59 13.60
CA ARG A 5 4.27 3.38 14.04
C ARG A 5 5.66 3.25 13.43
N PHE A 6 5.79 3.49 12.14
CA PHE A 6 7.10 3.48 11.48
C PHE A 6 8.05 4.54 12.05
N SER A 7 7.54 5.76 12.30
CA SER A 7 8.33 6.81 12.97
C SER A 7 8.81 6.38 14.36
N ALA A 8 7.96 5.68 15.14
CA ALA A 8 8.34 5.17 16.47
C ALA A 8 9.45 4.08 16.40
N PHE A 9 9.59 3.38 15.28
CA PHE A 9 10.70 2.47 15.01
C PHE A 9 11.95 3.16 14.45
N GLY A 10 11.95 4.49 14.36
CA GLY A 10 13.07 5.26 13.84
C GLY A 10 13.18 5.25 12.30
N CYS A 11 12.13 4.83 11.61
CA CYS A 11 12.09 4.92 10.15
C CYS A 11 11.94 6.37 9.71
N ARG A 12 12.59 6.73 8.60
CA ARG A 12 12.26 7.93 7.85
C ARG A 12 10.97 7.69 7.08
N VAL A 13 9.93 8.45 7.39
CA VAL A 13 8.60 8.25 6.82
C VAL A 13 8.27 9.34 5.83
N LEU A 14 8.09 8.95 4.57
CA LEU A 14 7.69 9.84 3.49
C LEU A 14 6.23 9.59 3.14
N GLY A 15 5.47 10.65 2.93
CA GLY A 15 4.09 10.57 2.47
C GLY A 15 3.97 11.02 1.02
N VAL A 16 3.07 10.40 0.26
CA VAL A 16 2.65 10.89 -1.05
C VAL A 16 1.14 11.09 -1.02
N ASN A 17 0.67 12.29 -1.32
CA ASN A 17 -0.75 12.62 -1.29
C ASN A 17 -1.11 13.64 -2.38
N ARG A 18 -2.35 13.60 -2.83
CA ARG A 18 -2.89 14.60 -3.77
C ARG A 18 -2.88 16.01 -3.18
N THR A 19 -3.18 16.13 -1.89
CA THR A 19 -3.13 17.39 -1.15
C THR A 19 -2.06 17.33 -0.08
N ILE A 20 -1.07 18.20 -0.19
CA ILE A 20 -0.01 18.31 0.82
C ILE A 20 -0.61 18.97 2.06
N ARG A 21 -0.59 18.24 3.17
CA ARG A 21 -0.98 18.74 4.50
C ARG A 21 0.11 18.35 5.48
N GLU A 22 0.60 19.30 6.24
CA GLU A 22 1.58 19.03 7.30
C GLU A 22 1.03 18.00 8.29
N ASN A 23 1.87 17.04 8.63
CA ASN A 23 1.56 16.02 9.62
C ASN A 23 2.86 15.57 10.28
N SER A 24 2.93 15.69 11.60
CA SER A 24 4.14 15.45 12.40
C SER A 24 4.69 14.01 12.36
N TRP A 25 3.94 13.06 11.81
CA TRP A 25 4.36 11.67 11.66
C TRP A 25 5.11 11.38 10.35
N PHE A 26 5.23 12.41 9.48
CA PHE A 26 5.97 12.31 8.23
C PHE A 26 7.17 13.26 8.26
N ASP A 27 8.32 12.80 7.85
CA ASP A 27 9.50 13.65 7.65
C ASP A 27 9.30 14.60 6.46
N ARG A 28 8.57 14.13 5.45
CA ARG A 28 8.16 14.95 4.32
C ARG A 28 6.93 14.34 3.62
N ILE A 29 6.10 15.22 3.04
CA ILE A 29 4.96 14.85 2.21
C ILE A 29 5.17 15.45 0.83
N TYR A 30 5.05 14.61 -0.19
CA TYR A 30 5.21 14.91 -1.60
C TYR A 30 3.87 14.91 -2.32
N SER A 31 3.81 15.57 -3.47
CA SER A 31 2.71 15.43 -4.42
C SER A 31 2.83 14.12 -5.21
N LEU A 32 1.75 13.71 -5.86
CA LEU A 32 1.76 12.53 -6.74
C LEU A 32 2.76 12.64 -7.90
N ASN A 33 3.03 13.87 -8.37
CA ASN A 33 3.98 14.10 -9.46
C ASN A 33 5.44 13.83 -9.06
N GLU A 34 5.71 13.78 -7.76
CA GLU A 34 7.04 13.50 -7.19
C GLU A 34 7.21 12.03 -6.79
N LEU A 35 6.17 11.19 -6.96
CA LEU A 35 6.19 9.78 -6.53
C LEU A 35 7.41 9.02 -7.06
N GLU A 36 7.69 9.12 -8.35
CA GLU A 36 8.72 8.32 -9.01
C GLU A 36 10.13 8.64 -8.49
N SER A 37 10.39 9.90 -8.12
CA SER A 37 11.68 10.29 -7.56
C SER A 37 11.94 9.68 -6.18
N GLU A 38 10.89 9.34 -5.43
CA GLU A 38 11.02 8.82 -4.08
C GLU A 38 11.02 7.27 -4.03
N LEU A 39 10.47 6.61 -5.06
CA LEU A 39 10.39 5.14 -5.10
C LEU A 39 11.76 4.47 -5.03
N SER A 40 12.77 5.01 -5.71
CA SER A 40 14.12 4.44 -5.74
C SER A 40 14.86 4.50 -4.39
N GLY A 41 14.40 5.36 -3.49
CA GLY A 41 14.93 5.49 -2.13
C GLY A 41 14.20 4.65 -1.08
N ALA A 42 13.01 4.12 -1.40
CA ALA A 42 12.14 3.45 -0.45
C ALA A 42 12.60 2.02 -0.14
N ASP A 43 12.59 1.65 1.14
CA ASP A 43 12.77 0.28 1.60
C ASP A 43 11.42 -0.44 1.74
N VAL A 44 10.37 0.30 2.06
CA VAL A 44 9.00 -0.21 2.15
C VAL A 44 8.04 0.79 1.52
N VAL A 45 7.20 0.34 0.62
CA VAL A 45 6.11 1.12 0.01
C VAL A 45 4.78 0.59 0.49
N VAL A 46 4.01 1.41 1.22
CA VAL A 46 2.70 1.02 1.76
C VAL A 46 1.59 1.79 1.05
N LEU A 47 0.70 1.07 0.40
CA LEU A 47 -0.45 1.63 -0.32
C LEU A 47 -1.67 1.65 0.60
N THR A 48 -2.19 2.87 0.87
CA THR A 48 -3.35 3.11 1.76
C THR A 48 -4.35 4.11 1.14
N LEU A 49 -4.34 4.24 -0.16
CA LEU A 49 -5.11 5.24 -0.91
C LEU A 49 -6.39 4.62 -1.51
N PRO A 50 -7.44 5.42 -1.78
CA PRO A 50 -8.63 4.93 -2.45
C PRO A 50 -8.34 4.61 -3.93
N LEU A 51 -9.13 3.70 -4.51
CA LEU A 51 -9.12 3.45 -5.94
C LEU A 51 -9.91 4.55 -6.67
N THR A 52 -9.26 5.21 -7.59
CA THR A 52 -9.81 6.21 -8.51
C THR A 52 -9.21 5.98 -9.90
N GLU A 53 -9.66 6.69 -10.92
CA GLU A 53 -9.04 6.66 -12.25
C GLU A 53 -7.55 7.01 -12.20
N GLU A 54 -7.15 7.97 -11.35
CA GLU A 54 -5.76 8.40 -11.20
C GLU A 54 -4.88 7.37 -10.46
N THR A 55 -5.48 6.55 -9.60
CA THR A 55 -4.76 5.58 -8.76
C THR A 55 -4.85 4.16 -9.28
N ARG A 56 -5.68 3.91 -10.28
CA ARG A 56 -5.74 2.61 -10.97
C ARG A 56 -4.38 2.33 -11.61
N HIS A 57 -3.84 1.14 -11.34
CA HIS A 57 -2.51 0.72 -11.79
C HIS A 57 -1.42 1.77 -11.51
N MET A 58 -1.56 2.48 -10.38
CA MET A 58 -0.55 3.43 -9.94
C MET A 58 0.82 2.75 -9.80
N MET A 59 0.86 1.53 -9.28
CA MET A 59 2.04 0.67 -9.28
C MET A 59 2.02 -0.23 -10.51
N ASN A 60 2.48 0.28 -11.62
CA ASN A 60 2.69 -0.42 -12.89
C ASN A 60 4.15 -0.90 -13.01
N SER A 61 4.48 -1.62 -14.09
CA SER A 61 5.82 -2.15 -14.35
C SER A 61 6.91 -1.06 -14.30
N ALA A 62 6.67 0.12 -14.86
CA ALA A 62 7.65 1.20 -14.84
C ALA A 62 8.00 1.63 -13.40
N ARG A 63 7.01 1.74 -12.51
CA ARG A 63 7.19 2.13 -11.11
C ARG A 63 7.70 0.99 -10.24
N LEU A 64 7.28 -0.25 -10.50
CA LEU A 64 7.82 -1.43 -9.81
C LEU A 64 9.33 -1.54 -10.02
N ARG A 65 9.82 -1.30 -11.23
CA ARG A 65 11.25 -1.32 -11.59
C ARG A 65 12.07 -0.16 -11.02
N LEU A 66 11.43 0.88 -10.47
CA LEU A 66 12.13 1.93 -9.73
C LEU A 66 12.45 1.53 -8.29
N LEU A 67 11.78 0.50 -7.76
CA LEU A 67 12.01 0.03 -6.40
C LEU A 67 13.39 -0.64 -6.28
N LYS A 68 13.95 -0.60 -5.07
CA LYS A 68 15.17 -1.35 -4.75
C LYS A 68 14.92 -2.86 -4.85
N ASP A 69 15.95 -3.62 -5.12
CA ASP A 69 15.94 -5.09 -5.08
C ASP A 69 15.62 -5.66 -3.68
N THR A 70 15.76 -4.86 -2.64
CA THR A 70 15.42 -5.20 -1.24
C THR A 70 14.07 -4.61 -0.81
N ALA A 71 13.42 -3.80 -1.63
CA ALA A 71 12.20 -3.11 -1.26
C ALA A 71 11.00 -4.04 -1.12
N VAL A 72 10.13 -3.76 -0.15
CA VAL A 72 8.87 -4.50 0.05
C VAL A 72 7.69 -3.61 -0.32
N LEU A 73 6.83 -4.09 -1.22
CA LEU A 73 5.56 -3.47 -1.56
C LEU A 73 4.44 -4.05 -0.68
N VAL A 74 3.67 -3.18 -0.02
CA VAL A 74 2.53 -3.58 0.81
C VAL A 74 1.26 -2.96 0.26
N ASN A 75 0.29 -3.77 -0.17
CA ASN A 75 -1.01 -3.28 -0.63
C ASN A 75 -2.13 -3.73 0.32
N ILE A 76 -2.63 -2.78 1.10
CA ILE A 76 -3.79 -2.91 1.98
C ILE A 76 -4.89 -1.90 1.58
N ALA A 77 -4.82 -1.37 0.37
CA ALA A 77 -5.73 -0.36 -0.15
C ALA A 77 -6.86 -0.99 -0.98
N ARG A 78 -6.61 -1.14 -2.28
CA ARG A 78 -7.47 -1.84 -3.26
C ARG A 78 -6.59 -2.55 -4.27
N GLY A 79 -7.01 -3.73 -4.73
CA GLY A 79 -6.21 -4.56 -5.65
C GLY A 79 -5.75 -3.81 -6.89
N ALA A 80 -6.67 -3.18 -7.58
CA ALA A 80 -6.40 -2.46 -8.83
C ALA A 80 -5.55 -1.17 -8.69
N VAL A 81 -5.02 -0.85 -7.51
CA VAL A 81 -3.96 0.16 -7.36
C VAL A 81 -2.62 -0.38 -7.87
N VAL A 82 -2.44 -1.68 -7.81
CA VAL A 82 -1.30 -2.39 -8.40
C VAL A 82 -1.77 -3.09 -9.67
N ASP A 83 -1.01 -2.97 -10.74
CA ASP A 83 -1.18 -3.77 -11.94
C ASP A 83 -0.70 -5.19 -11.65
N THR A 84 -1.64 -6.14 -11.60
CA THR A 84 -1.36 -7.52 -11.18
C THR A 84 -0.43 -8.23 -12.18
N GLU A 85 -0.60 -8.01 -13.49
CA GLU A 85 0.25 -8.63 -14.51
C GLU A 85 1.68 -8.09 -14.39
N ALA A 86 1.84 -6.77 -14.26
CA ALA A 86 3.13 -6.16 -14.03
C ALA A 86 3.81 -6.66 -12.74
N LEU A 87 3.04 -6.85 -11.67
CA LEU A 87 3.60 -7.38 -10.42
C LEU A 87 4.06 -8.83 -10.57
N VAL A 88 3.30 -9.69 -11.25
CA VAL A 88 3.71 -11.09 -11.53
C VAL A 88 5.05 -11.12 -12.26
N ASP A 89 5.25 -10.23 -13.22
CA ASP A 89 6.46 -10.18 -14.05
C ASP A 89 7.67 -9.59 -13.29
N ASP A 90 7.44 -8.57 -12.46
CA ASP A 90 8.51 -7.75 -11.89
C ASP A 90 8.79 -8.05 -10.40
N VAL A 91 7.95 -8.82 -9.68
CA VAL A 91 8.09 -9.02 -8.22
C VAL A 91 9.39 -9.73 -7.82
N ASP A 92 9.95 -10.55 -8.69
CA ASP A 92 11.23 -11.23 -8.43
C ASP A 92 12.44 -10.26 -8.47
N GLN A 93 12.25 -9.03 -8.91
CA GLN A 93 13.28 -7.97 -8.97
C GLN A 93 13.29 -7.10 -7.71
N ILE A 94 12.34 -7.28 -6.80
CA ILE A 94 12.23 -6.56 -5.52
C ILE A 94 12.29 -7.52 -4.35
N GLY A 95 12.45 -7.02 -3.12
CA GLY A 95 12.51 -7.83 -1.91
C GLY A 95 11.25 -8.65 -1.66
N GLY A 96 10.09 -8.16 -2.12
CA GLY A 96 8.85 -8.92 -2.09
C GLY A 96 7.59 -8.05 -2.07
N ALA A 97 6.44 -8.72 -1.98
CA ALA A 97 5.15 -8.04 -1.85
C ALA A 97 4.28 -8.67 -0.77
N VAL A 98 3.51 -7.84 -0.07
CA VAL A 98 2.46 -8.24 0.89
C VAL A 98 1.14 -7.68 0.40
N LEU A 99 0.23 -8.56 0.01
CA LEU A 99 -1.03 -8.19 -0.62
C LEU A 99 -2.21 -8.72 0.19
N ASP A 100 -3.04 -7.82 0.69
CA ASP A 100 -4.31 -8.16 1.35
C ASP A 100 -5.52 -7.99 0.41
N VAL A 101 -5.30 -7.38 -0.75
CA VAL A 101 -6.34 -7.03 -1.74
C VAL A 101 -5.87 -7.36 -3.15
N PHE A 102 -6.82 -7.75 -4.02
CA PHE A 102 -6.54 -8.22 -5.38
C PHE A 102 -7.46 -7.54 -6.39
N GLU A 103 -7.08 -7.52 -7.66
CA GLU A 103 -7.95 -6.99 -8.72
C GLU A 103 -9.19 -7.87 -8.92
N GLU A 104 -9.01 -9.18 -8.80
CA GLU A 104 -10.07 -10.17 -8.77
C GLU A 104 -10.14 -10.80 -7.38
N GLU A 105 -11.27 -10.69 -6.72
CA GLU A 105 -11.50 -11.26 -5.38
C GLU A 105 -12.71 -12.22 -5.41
N PRO A 106 -12.51 -13.47 -4.96
CA PRO A 106 -11.27 -14.06 -4.47
C PRO A 106 -10.22 -14.24 -5.57
N ILE A 107 -8.94 -14.12 -5.20
CA ILE A 107 -7.82 -14.35 -6.14
C ILE A 107 -7.92 -15.77 -6.73
N SER A 108 -7.78 -15.88 -8.05
CA SER A 108 -7.88 -17.17 -8.75
C SER A 108 -6.84 -18.17 -8.24
N ALA A 109 -7.23 -19.46 -8.19
CA ALA A 109 -6.36 -20.54 -7.71
C ALA A 109 -5.14 -20.79 -8.61
N ASP A 110 -5.22 -20.39 -9.88
CA ASP A 110 -4.14 -20.49 -10.87
C ASP A 110 -3.32 -19.20 -11.01
N ASN A 111 -3.58 -18.18 -10.17
CA ASN A 111 -2.82 -16.95 -10.22
C ASN A 111 -1.34 -17.21 -9.89
N PRO A 112 -0.39 -16.76 -10.76
CA PRO A 112 1.03 -17.02 -10.57
C PRO A 112 1.62 -16.47 -9.26
N LEU A 113 0.99 -15.49 -8.63
CA LEU A 113 1.44 -14.94 -7.34
C LEU A 113 1.48 -16.00 -6.23
N TRP A 114 0.66 -17.06 -6.31
CA TRP A 114 0.72 -18.16 -5.35
C TRP A 114 2.06 -18.92 -5.34
N MET A 115 2.79 -18.87 -6.45
CA MET A 115 4.06 -19.58 -6.63
C MET A 115 5.28 -18.70 -6.36
N LYS A 116 5.09 -17.42 -6.06
CA LYS A 116 6.18 -16.47 -5.78
C LYS A 116 6.63 -16.59 -4.33
N GLU A 117 7.89 -16.97 -4.09
CA GLU A 117 8.44 -17.20 -2.74
C GLU A 117 8.54 -15.92 -1.90
N ASN A 118 8.66 -14.77 -2.55
CA ASN A 118 8.76 -13.45 -1.92
C ASN A 118 7.41 -12.71 -1.83
N VAL A 119 6.27 -13.40 -2.02
CA VAL A 119 4.94 -12.82 -1.95
C VAL A 119 4.14 -13.43 -0.79
N ILE A 120 3.56 -12.57 0.02
CA ILE A 120 2.61 -12.94 1.08
C ILE A 120 1.22 -12.47 0.68
N LEU A 121 0.27 -13.40 0.64
CA LEU A 121 -1.12 -13.12 0.31
C LEU A 121 -2.00 -13.33 1.55
N THR A 122 -2.89 -12.38 1.84
CA THR A 122 -3.89 -12.48 2.90
C THR A 122 -5.30 -12.21 2.34
N PRO A 123 -6.36 -12.81 2.90
CA PRO A 123 -7.68 -12.85 2.24
C PRO A 123 -8.54 -11.61 2.55
N HIS A 124 -8.05 -10.41 2.25
CA HIS A 124 -8.73 -9.13 2.46
C HIS A 124 -9.28 -8.99 3.90
N ASN A 125 -8.44 -9.28 4.87
CA ASN A 125 -8.81 -9.30 6.29
C ASN A 125 -7.96 -8.38 7.18
N SER A 126 -7.15 -7.50 6.62
CA SER A 126 -6.30 -6.55 7.37
C SER A 126 -7.11 -5.60 8.28
N PHE A 127 -8.42 -5.45 8.00
CA PHE A 127 -9.35 -4.67 8.84
C PHE A 127 -9.90 -5.46 10.03
N VAL A 128 -9.72 -6.78 10.08
CA VAL A 128 -10.26 -7.63 11.17
C VAL A 128 -9.38 -7.53 12.40
N GLY A 129 -9.98 -7.23 13.54
CA GLY A 129 -9.25 -7.13 14.80
C GLY A 129 -10.17 -6.91 16.00
N GLU A 130 -9.68 -7.23 17.18
CA GLU A 130 -10.41 -6.99 18.43
C GLU A 130 -10.78 -5.50 18.58
N GLY A 131 -12.01 -5.25 19.02
CA GLY A 131 -12.55 -3.91 19.24
C GLY A 131 -12.87 -3.14 17.95
N ASN A 132 -12.79 -3.76 16.76
CA ASN A 132 -13.06 -3.08 15.49
C ASN A 132 -14.50 -2.59 15.40
N SER A 133 -15.46 -3.41 15.86
CA SER A 133 -16.88 -3.02 15.91
C SER A 133 -17.11 -1.79 16.80
N ASN A 134 -16.45 -1.71 17.95
CA ASN A 134 -16.56 -0.54 18.84
C ASN A 134 -15.94 0.71 18.21
N ARG A 135 -14.76 0.57 17.54
CA ARG A 135 -14.14 1.68 16.81
C ARG A 135 -15.04 2.20 15.68
N LEU A 136 -15.63 1.28 14.92
CA LEU A 136 -16.55 1.64 13.84
C LEU A 136 -17.79 2.34 14.39
N SER A 137 -18.39 1.82 15.48
CA SER A 137 -19.55 2.44 16.13
C SER A 137 -19.23 3.88 16.60
N ASN A 138 -18.06 4.08 17.22
CA ASN A 138 -17.66 5.42 17.67
C ASN A 138 -17.50 6.37 16.50
N VAL A 139 -16.84 5.96 15.40
CA VAL A 139 -16.71 6.79 14.19
C VAL A 139 -18.07 7.15 13.60
N ILE A 140 -19.03 6.22 13.59
CA ILE A 140 -20.40 6.51 13.11
C ILE A 140 -21.09 7.52 14.02
N ILE A 141 -21.03 7.33 15.34
CA ILE A 141 -21.63 8.24 16.31
C ILE A 141 -21.03 9.64 16.20
N ASP A 142 -19.71 9.74 16.21
CA ASP A 142 -18.99 11.03 16.10
C ASP A 142 -19.42 11.81 14.84
N ASN A 143 -19.59 11.12 13.70
CA ASN A 143 -20.04 11.75 12.45
C ASN A 143 -21.55 12.09 12.40
N LEU A 144 -22.34 11.57 13.32
CA LEU A 144 -23.78 11.92 13.43
C LEU A 144 -24.03 13.08 14.39
N GLU A 145 -23.04 13.40 15.25
CA GLU A 145 -23.11 14.49 16.21
C GLU A 145 -22.53 15.82 15.68
N GLU A 146 -21.85 15.80 14.52
CA GLU A 146 -21.39 16.98 13.75
C GLU A 146 -22.48 17.52 12.81
#